data_927531554a64a829b0a67bc3986cb837
#
_entry.id   927531554a64a829b0a67bc3986cb837
#
_cell.length_a   1.000
_cell.length_b   1.000
_cell.length_c   1.000
_cell.angle_alpha   90.00
_cell.angle_beta   90.00
_cell.angle_gamma   90.00
#
_symmetry.space_group_name_H-M   'P 1'
#
loop_
_entity.id
_entity.type
_entity.pdbx_description
1 polymer ?
#
loop_
_entity_poly.entity_id
_entity_poly.type
_entity_poly.pdbx_seq_one_letter_code
_entity_poly.pdbx_strand_id
1 'polypeptide(L)'
;MYVNKQTFNSHPEKTNTEKEMQSYLFLEKIGVDYIRAEHDEAATIELCEEVEKVIDAKICKNLLLCNRQQTKFYMLLIPGDMLFKTKYLSAQINSSRLSFASGEQMEKLLNVSPGSLTVLSLMFDKEENIELLIEKNVFKDEYFACHPCVNSATVKFLTSDLKDKVLPALNRKYTVVDLECPDDEV
;
A
#
# COMPACT_ATOMS: atom_id res chain seq x y z
N MET A 1 -7.99 13.51 -17.80
CA MET A 1 -7.77 12.54 -16.73
C MET A 1 -9.09 11.89 -16.37
N TYR A 2 -9.18 10.60 -16.48
CA TYR A 2 -10.43 9.85 -16.35
C TYR A 2 -10.47 9.07 -15.03
N VAL A 3 -11.57 9.20 -14.29
CA VAL A 3 -11.93 8.32 -13.18
C VAL A 3 -13.30 7.75 -13.50
N ASN A 4 -13.41 6.43 -13.57
CA ASN A 4 -14.69 5.78 -13.76
C ASN A 4 -15.55 6.02 -12.52
N LYS A 5 -16.69 6.66 -12.70
CA LYS A 5 -17.63 6.94 -11.59
C LYS A 5 -18.39 5.69 -11.13
N GLN A 6 -18.31 4.62 -11.89
CA GLN A 6 -18.89 3.32 -11.53
C GLN A 6 -17.85 2.49 -10.78
N THR A 7 -18.25 1.90 -9.67
CA THR A 7 -17.45 0.93 -8.91
C THR A 7 -17.94 -0.49 -9.17
N PHE A 8 -17.05 -1.47 -8.92
CA PHE A 8 -17.31 -2.87 -9.17
C PHE A 8 -16.92 -3.69 -7.93
N ASN A 9 -17.61 -4.80 -7.70
CA ASN A 9 -17.35 -5.70 -6.56
C ASN A 9 -16.78 -7.07 -6.99
N SER A 10 -16.16 -7.12 -8.16
CA SER A 10 -15.51 -8.31 -8.73
C SER A 10 -14.33 -7.90 -9.58
N HIS A 11 -13.43 -8.83 -9.87
CA HIS A 11 -12.36 -8.59 -10.83
C HIS A 11 -12.93 -8.38 -12.26
N PRO A 12 -12.23 -7.66 -13.14
CA PRO A 12 -12.60 -7.55 -14.54
C PRO A 12 -12.31 -8.87 -15.26
N GLU A 13 -12.98 -9.13 -16.40
CA GLU A 13 -12.68 -10.31 -17.23
C GLU A 13 -11.22 -10.37 -17.69
N LYS A 14 -10.62 -9.19 -17.90
CA LYS A 14 -9.21 -9.04 -18.30
C LYS A 14 -8.60 -7.85 -17.61
N THR A 15 -7.33 -7.97 -17.26
CA THR A 15 -6.49 -6.89 -16.73
C THR A 15 -5.35 -6.59 -17.70
N ASN A 16 -4.75 -5.41 -17.58
CA ASN A 16 -3.60 -5.04 -18.40
C ASN A 16 -2.33 -5.79 -17.98
N THR A 17 -2.28 -6.27 -16.74
CA THR A 17 -1.12 -6.98 -16.18
C THR A 17 -1.55 -8.19 -15.37
N GLU A 18 -0.71 -9.22 -15.36
CA GLU A 18 -0.93 -10.42 -14.55
C GLU A 18 -0.96 -10.11 -13.04
N LYS A 19 -0.08 -9.22 -12.57
CA LYS A 19 0.00 -8.82 -11.15
C LYS A 19 -1.28 -8.14 -10.63
N GLU A 20 -1.95 -7.41 -11.48
CA GLU A 20 -3.25 -6.83 -11.18
C GLU A 20 -4.31 -7.92 -10.97
N MET A 21 -4.42 -8.86 -11.91
CA MET A 21 -5.35 -9.99 -11.79
C MET A 21 -5.03 -10.83 -10.54
N GLN A 22 -3.76 -11.11 -10.28
CA GLN A 22 -3.33 -11.84 -9.09
C GLN A 22 -3.76 -11.16 -7.79
N SER A 23 -3.76 -9.82 -7.76
CA SER A 23 -4.22 -9.06 -6.60
C SER A 23 -5.71 -9.28 -6.31
N TYR A 24 -6.56 -9.25 -7.34
CA TYR A 24 -7.98 -9.53 -7.18
C TYR A 24 -8.25 -10.99 -6.78
N LEU A 25 -7.64 -11.94 -7.48
CA LEU A 25 -7.80 -13.37 -7.20
C LEU A 25 -7.29 -13.72 -5.80
N PHE A 26 -6.26 -13.05 -5.31
CA PHE A 26 -5.78 -13.20 -3.95
C PHE A 26 -6.84 -12.77 -2.94
N LEU A 27 -7.43 -11.58 -3.08
CA LEU A 27 -8.48 -11.08 -2.19
C LEU A 27 -9.71 -12.01 -2.19
N GLU A 28 -10.15 -12.45 -3.36
CA GLU A 28 -11.29 -13.37 -3.49
C GLU A 28 -11.01 -14.75 -2.86
N LYS A 29 -9.81 -15.29 -3.08
CA LYS A 29 -9.38 -16.58 -2.51
C LYS A 29 -9.41 -16.58 -0.98
N ILE A 30 -9.11 -15.46 -0.35
CA ILE A 30 -9.11 -15.34 1.12
C ILE A 30 -10.44 -14.83 1.68
N GLY A 31 -11.46 -14.68 0.83
CA GLY A 31 -12.81 -14.26 1.24
C GLY A 31 -12.86 -12.81 1.71
N VAL A 32 -12.14 -11.91 1.04
CA VAL A 32 -12.22 -10.46 1.24
C VAL A 32 -13.16 -9.88 0.21
N ASP A 33 -14.27 -9.32 0.66
CA ASP A 33 -15.16 -8.53 -0.17
C ASP A 33 -14.52 -7.17 -0.43
N TYR A 34 -14.47 -6.73 -1.68
CA TYR A 34 -13.88 -5.46 -2.06
C TYR A 34 -14.73 -4.71 -3.08
N ILE A 35 -14.50 -3.40 -3.13
CA ILE A 35 -14.98 -2.51 -4.19
C ILE A 35 -13.76 -2.01 -4.94
N ARG A 36 -13.80 -2.01 -6.27
CA ARG A 36 -12.74 -1.44 -7.10
C ARG A 36 -13.24 -0.26 -7.94
N ALA A 37 -12.36 0.69 -8.17
CA ALA A 37 -12.53 1.77 -9.14
C ALA A 37 -11.41 1.71 -10.17
N GLU A 38 -11.74 2.03 -11.42
CA GLU A 38 -10.82 2.14 -12.55
C GLU A 38 -10.55 3.62 -12.83
N HIS A 39 -9.32 3.96 -13.12
CA HIS A 39 -8.91 5.34 -13.39
C HIS A 39 -7.64 5.37 -14.26
N ASP A 40 -7.34 6.54 -14.84
CA ASP A 40 -6.02 6.77 -15.43
C ASP A 40 -4.92 6.60 -14.37
N GLU A 41 -3.67 6.43 -14.79
CA GLU A 41 -2.55 6.30 -13.87
C GLU A 41 -2.54 7.44 -12.83
N ALA A 42 -2.66 7.08 -11.56
CA ALA A 42 -2.73 8.02 -10.44
C ALA A 42 -1.34 8.62 -10.14
N ALA A 43 -0.90 9.51 -11.02
CA ALA A 43 0.40 10.17 -10.92
C ALA A 43 0.38 11.48 -10.13
N THR A 44 -0.80 11.98 -9.74
CA THR A 44 -0.95 13.26 -9.02
C THR A 44 -1.85 13.11 -7.80
N ILE A 45 -1.68 14.02 -6.82
CA ILE A 45 -2.50 14.07 -5.60
C ILE A 45 -3.96 14.35 -5.96
N GLU A 46 -4.22 15.25 -6.91
CA GLU A 46 -5.57 15.61 -7.34
C GLU A 46 -6.33 14.42 -7.90
N LEU A 47 -5.64 13.52 -8.62
CA LEU A 47 -6.28 12.30 -9.11
C LEU A 47 -6.60 11.33 -8.00
N CYS A 48 -5.70 11.17 -7.03
CA CYS A 48 -5.96 10.35 -5.86
C CYS A 48 -7.21 10.85 -5.11
N GLU A 49 -7.37 12.18 -4.92
CA GLU A 49 -8.55 12.77 -4.28
C GLU A 49 -9.86 12.49 -5.06
N GLU A 50 -9.82 12.51 -6.39
CA GLU A 50 -11.00 12.15 -7.19
C GLU A 50 -11.36 10.66 -7.06
N VAL A 51 -10.36 9.78 -7.04
CA VAL A 51 -10.57 8.35 -6.82
C VAL A 51 -11.13 8.10 -5.41
N GLU A 52 -10.58 8.75 -4.38
CA GLU A 52 -11.07 8.67 -3.01
C GLU A 52 -12.55 9.04 -2.87
N LYS A 53 -12.99 10.07 -3.59
CA LYS A 53 -14.42 10.46 -3.63
C LYS A 53 -15.30 9.38 -4.26
N VAL A 54 -14.80 8.69 -5.29
CA VAL A 54 -15.56 7.64 -6.00
C VAL A 54 -15.69 6.38 -5.15
N ILE A 55 -14.60 5.98 -4.47
CA ILE A 55 -14.61 4.76 -3.68
C ILE A 55 -15.01 5.00 -2.22
N ASP A 56 -15.15 6.27 -1.82
CA ASP A 56 -15.48 6.69 -0.45
C ASP A 56 -14.53 6.06 0.58
N ALA A 57 -13.24 6.25 0.37
CA ALA A 57 -12.18 5.83 1.29
C ALA A 57 -10.86 6.54 0.97
N LYS A 58 -10.02 6.75 1.99
CA LYS A 58 -8.68 7.27 1.84
C LYS A 58 -7.73 6.21 1.32
N ILE A 59 -6.95 6.56 0.29
CA ILE A 59 -5.93 5.65 -0.26
C ILE A 59 -4.72 5.66 0.67
N CYS A 60 -4.37 4.48 1.18
CA CYS A 60 -3.19 4.31 2.01
C CYS A 60 -1.91 4.48 1.18
N LYS A 61 -0.97 5.30 1.65
CA LYS A 61 0.37 5.37 1.08
C LYS A 61 1.17 4.15 1.51
N ASN A 62 1.81 3.51 0.52
CA ASN A 62 2.73 2.41 0.73
C ASN A 62 4.11 2.87 0.27
N LEU A 63 5.10 2.79 1.14
CA LEU A 63 6.45 3.30 0.91
C LEU A 63 7.47 2.19 1.11
N LEU A 64 8.32 1.93 0.11
CA LEU A 64 9.44 1.00 0.27
C LEU A 64 10.68 1.79 0.69
N LEU A 65 11.20 1.44 1.85
CA LEU A 65 12.37 2.07 2.47
C LEU A 65 13.49 1.05 2.60
N CYS A 66 14.72 1.53 2.63
CA CYS A 66 15.89 0.71 2.92
C CYS A 66 16.83 1.40 3.90
N ASN A 67 17.62 0.60 4.63
CA ASN A 67 18.69 1.12 5.45
C ASN A 67 19.84 1.66 4.56
N ARG A 68 20.79 2.38 5.18
CA ARG A 68 21.91 3.01 4.46
C ARG A 68 22.73 2.03 3.61
N GLN A 69 22.87 0.78 4.05
CA GLN A 69 23.63 -0.26 3.37
C GLN A 69 22.80 -0.98 2.30
N GLN A 70 21.50 -0.70 2.18
CA GLN A 70 20.55 -1.38 1.29
C GLN A 70 20.50 -2.90 1.49
N THR A 71 20.70 -3.35 2.72
CA THR A 71 20.68 -4.77 3.11
C THR A 71 19.39 -5.16 3.82
N LYS A 72 18.61 -4.18 4.29
CA LYS A 72 17.30 -4.37 4.92
C LYS A 72 16.28 -3.46 4.26
N PHE A 73 15.11 -4.03 4.00
CA PHE A 73 14.01 -3.32 3.37
C PHE A 73 12.79 -3.31 4.28
N TYR A 74 12.04 -2.23 4.22
CA TYR A 74 10.86 -2.00 5.03
C TYR A 74 9.75 -1.50 4.14
N MET A 75 8.57 -2.13 4.21
CA MET A 75 7.36 -1.56 3.65
C MET A 75 6.62 -0.82 4.76
N LEU A 76 6.44 0.48 4.57
CA LEU A 76 5.70 1.32 5.50
C LEU A 76 4.34 1.67 4.91
N LEU A 77 3.28 1.35 5.65
CA LEU A 77 1.91 1.79 5.38
C LEU A 77 1.59 3.01 6.27
N ILE A 78 1.14 4.09 5.65
CA ILE A 78 0.70 5.32 6.36
C ILE A 78 -0.59 5.86 5.76
N PRO A 79 -1.41 6.61 6.53
CA PRO A 79 -2.55 7.34 5.98
C PRO A 79 -2.17 8.21 4.78
N GLY A 80 -3.08 8.31 3.80
CA GLY A 80 -2.79 8.98 2.52
C GLY A 80 -2.40 10.45 2.64
N ASP A 81 -2.93 11.17 3.60
CA ASP A 81 -2.67 12.58 3.88
C ASP A 81 -1.51 12.81 4.87
N MET A 82 -0.99 11.74 5.49
CA MET A 82 0.07 11.86 6.48
C MET A 82 1.41 12.24 5.86
N LEU A 83 2.07 13.21 6.45
CA LEU A 83 3.47 13.54 6.22
C LEU A 83 4.32 12.87 7.31
N PHE A 84 5.48 12.34 6.94
CA PHE A 84 6.40 11.77 7.91
C PHE A 84 7.86 12.09 7.57
N LYS A 85 8.72 12.03 8.58
CA LYS A 85 10.17 12.15 8.41
C LYS A 85 10.83 10.81 8.72
N THR A 86 11.65 10.30 7.82
CA THR A 86 12.38 9.02 7.99
C THR A 86 13.21 8.97 9.26
N LYS A 87 13.64 10.13 9.80
CA LYS A 87 14.36 10.27 11.08
C LYS A 87 13.59 9.64 12.25
N TYR A 88 12.28 9.92 12.35
CA TYR A 88 11.46 9.40 13.45
C TYR A 88 11.24 7.89 13.33
N LEU A 89 11.00 7.41 12.12
CA LEU A 89 10.86 5.98 11.88
C LEU A 89 12.16 5.23 12.19
N SER A 90 13.31 5.74 11.72
CA SER A 90 14.62 5.13 11.99
C SER A 90 14.88 4.95 13.49
N ALA A 91 14.52 5.96 14.30
CA ALA A 91 14.66 5.89 15.75
C ALA A 91 13.78 4.81 16.39
N GLN A 92 12.51 4.72 15.96
CA GLN A 92 11.57 3.75 16.53
C GLN A 92 11.94 2.29 16.25
N ILE A 93 12.46 2.00 15.05
CA ILE A 93 12.84 0.63 14.67
C ILE A 93 14.31 0.31 14.89
N ASN A 94 15.06 1.18 15.59
CA ASN A 94 16.50 1.03 15.84
C ASN A 94 17.30 0.76 14.56
N SER A 95 16.93 1.42 13.45
CA SER A 95 17.63 1.30 12.18
C SER A 95 18.63 2.43 11.96
N SER A 96 19.63 2.20 11.11
CA SER A 96 20.40 3.29 10.52
C SER A 96 19.47 4.19 9.70
N ARG A 97 19.97 5.38 9.28
CA ARG A 97 19.21 6.31 8.46
C ARG A 97 18.52 5.57 7.30
N LEU A 98 17.20 5.74 7.19
CA LEU A 98 16.39 5.19 6.12
C LEU A 98 16.35 6.15 4.91
N SER A 99 16.26 5.56 3.72
CA SER A 99 15.99 6.25 2.46
C SER A 99 14.93 5.48 1.67
N PHE A 100 14.30 6.15 0.71
CA PHE A 100 13.41 5.46 -0.22
C PHE A 100 14.20 4.48 -1.09
N ALA A 101 13.64 3.29 -1.29
CA ALA A 101 14.17 2.34 -2.25
C ALA A 101 13.97 2.85 -3.69
N SER A 102 14.85 2.42 -4.59
CA SER A 102 14.75 2.77 -6.00
C SER A 102 13.62 2.02 -6.71
N GLY A 103 13.18 2.53 -7.88
CA GLY A 103 12.23 1.82 -8.73
C GLY A 103 12.72 0.45 -9.17
N GLU A 104 14.02 0.30 -9.43
CA GLU A 104 14.64 -1.00 -9.74
C GLU A 104 14.52 -1.99 -8.57
N GLN A 105 14.71 -1.50 -7.32
CA GLN A 105 14.52 -2.33 -6.13
C GLN A 105 13.06 -2.73 -5.94
N MET A 106 12.10 -1.81 -6.20
CA MET A 106 10.66 -2.13 -6.17
C MET A 106 10.30 -3.21 -7.18
N GLU A 107 10.80 -3.08 -8.41
CA GLU A 107 10.54 -4.07 -9.46
C GLU A 107 11.15 -5.43 -9.11
N LYS A 108 12.40 -5.44 -8.67
CA LYS A 108 13.12 -6.68 -8.33
C LYS A 108 12.50 -7.42 -7.15
N LEU A 109 12.10 -6.69 -6.09
CA LEU A 109 11.64 -7.30 -4.83
C LEU A 109 10.14 -7.57 -4.85
N LEU A 110 9.34 -6.73 -5.50
CA LEU A 110 7.89 -6.70 -5.37
C LEU A 110 7.14 -6.72 -6.70
N ASN A 111 7.86 -6.78 -7.83
CA ASN A 111 7.26 -6.76 -9.17
C ASN A 111 6.33 -5.55 -9.42
N VAL A 112 6.64 -4.39 -8.83
CA VAL A 112 5.86 -3.15 -8.99
C VAL A 112 6.75 -1.97 -9.32
N SER A 113 6.21 -1.04 -10.12
CA SER A 113 6.85 0.22 -10.45
C SER A 113 6.51 1.32 -9.41
N PRO A 114 7.27 2.42 -9.35
CA PRO A 114 6.90 3.60 -8.57
C PRO A 114 5.47 4.06 -8.87
N GLY A 115 4.72 4.41 -7.83
CA GLY A 115 3.30 4.74 -7.91
C GLY A 115 2.35 3.55 -7.81
N SER A 116 2.84 2.31 -7.98
CA SER A 116 2.02 1.09 -7.91
C SER A 116 2.28 0.24 -6.67
N LEU A 117 3.13 0.72 -5.75
CA LEU A 117 3.48 0.00 -4.53
C LEU A 117 2.26 -0.17 -3.62
N THR A 118 2.07 -1.37 -3.11
CA THR A 118 0.91 -1.75 -2.29
C THR A 118 1.26 -2.88 -1.33
N VAL A 119 0.53 -2.99 -0.22
CA VAL A 119 0.67 -4.13 0.70
C VAL A 119 0.44 -5.47 -0.03
N LEU A 120 -0.43 -5.50 -1.06
CA LEU A 120 -0.69 -6.69 -1.85
C LEU A 120 0.55 -7.17 -2.61
N SER A 121 1.49 -6.27 -2.96
CA SER A 121 2.73 -6.65 -3.64
C SER A 121 3.67 -7.52 -2.79
N LEU A 122 3.44 -7.61 -1.47
CA LEU A 122 4.15 -8.55 -0.60
C LEU A 122 3.93 -10.03 -0.99
N MET A 123 2.92 -10.34 -1.79
CA MET A 123 2.75 -11.69 -2.36
C MET A 123 3.92 -12.11 -3.27
N PHE A 124 4.68 -11.14 -3.80
CA PHE A 124 5.84 -11.39 -4.66
C PHE A 124 7.17 -11.50 -3.89
N ASP A 125 7.22 -11.03 -2.63
CA ASP A 125 8.39 -11.16 -1.75
C ASP A 125 8.42 -12.55 -1.10
N LYS A 126 8.75 -13.57 -1.90
CA LYS A 126 8.73 -14.98 -1.49
C LYS A 126 9.75 -15.33 -0.41
N GLU A 127 10.83 -14.57 -0.32
CA GLU A 127 11.91 -14.78 0.64
C GLU A 127 11.69 -14.03 1.96
N GLU A 128 10.57 -13.30 2.08
CA GLU A 128 10.20 -12.49 3.25
C GLU A 128 11.30 -11.49 3.66
N ASN A 129 11.95 -10.90 2.64
CA ASN A 129 13.05 -9.94 2.84
C ASN A 129 12.60 -8.57 3.33
N ILE A 130 11.28 -8.29 3.28
CA ILE A 130 10.71 -6.97 3.58
C ILE A 130 9.98 -7.03 4.92
N GLU A 131 10.46 -6.25 5.89
CA GLU A 131 9.78 -6.04 7.16
C GLU A 131 8.59 -5.08 6.97
N LEU A 132 7.41 -5.46 7.48
CA LEU A 132 6.20 -4.65 7.36
C LEU A 132 6.03 -3.75 8.59
N LEU A 133 5.90 -2.46 8.33
CA LEU A 133 5.65 -1.42 9.31
C LEU A 133 4.29 -0.76 9.01
N ILE A 134 3.46 -0.59 10.01
CA ILE A 134 2.14 0.03 9.83
C ILE A 134 1.99 1.15 10.85
N GLU A 135 1.75 2.35 10.35
CA GLU A 135 1.45 3.48 11.21
C GLU A 135 0.08 3.28 11.90
N LYS A 136 0.01 3.57 13.20
CA LYS A 136 -1.13 3.26 14.08
C LYS A 136 -2.49 3.76 13.54
N ASN A 137 -2.49 4.90 12.84
CA ASN A 137 -3.70 5.53 12.34
C ASN A 137 -4.28 4.81 11.10
N VAL A 138 -3.51 3.97 10.41
CA VAL A 138 -4.02 3.11 9.32
C VAL A 138 -5.17 2.21 9.79
N PHE A 139 -5.18 1.84 11.07
CA PHE A 139 -6.22 0.98 11.63
C PHE A 139 -7.43 1.75 12.21
N LYS A 140 -7.47 3.07 12.12
CA LYS A 140 -8.58 3.88 12.65
C LYS A 140 -9.77 3.97 11.70
N ASP A 141 -9.51 3.95 10.39
CA ASP A 141 -10.56 4.04 9.38
C ASP A 141 -11.25 2.70 9.22
N GLU A 142 -12.55 2.73 8.94
CA GLU A 142 -13.36 1.53 8.70
C GLU A 142 -12.89 0.78 7.44
N TYR A 143 -12.49 1.52 6.42
CA TYR A 143 -12.05 0.99 5.14
C TYR A 143 -10.58 1.29 4.87
N PHE A 144 -9.93 0.30 4.32
CA PHE A 144 -8.57 0.39 3.78
C PHE A 144 -8.64 0.41 2.25
N ALA A 145 -7.96 1.35 1.61
CA ALA A 145 -7.88 1.43 0.17
C ALA A 145 -6.43 1.43 -0.31
N CYS A 146 -6.17 0.67 -1.37
CA CYS A 146 -4.85 0.57 -1.98
C CYS A 146 -4.94 0.18 -3.46
N HIS A 147 -3.81 0.24 -4.15
CA HIS A 147 -3.71 -0.19 -5.54
C HIS A 147 -3.57 -1.72 -5.65
N PRO A 148 -4.16 -2.38 -6.67
CA PRO A 148 -3.96 -3.80 -6.96
C PRO A 148 -2.68 -4.03 -7.78
N CYS A 149 -1.51 -3.60 -7.27
CA CYS A 149 -0.20 -3.67 -7.93
C CYS A 149 -0.07 -2.88 -9.25
N VAL A 150 -1.05 -2.05 -9.58
CA VAL A 150 -1.04 -1.10 -10.70
C VAL A 150 -1.65 0.21 -10.23
N ASN A 151 -1.22 1.34 -10.78
CA ASN A 151 -1.70 2.67 -10.40
C ASN A 151 -2.85 3.18 -11.28
N SER A 152 -3.51 2.29 -12.01
CA SER A 152 -4.69 2.57 -12.85
C SER A 152 -5.99 1.98 -12.28
N ALA A 153 -5.91 1.40 -11.10
CA ALA A 153 -7.06 0.91 -10.34
C ALA A 153 -6.81 1.05 -8.84
N THR A 154 -7.89 1.12 -8.08
CA THR A 154 -7.87 1.15 -6.61
C THR A 154 -8.91 0.19 -6.07
N VAL A 155 -8.57 -0.54 -5.02
CA VAL A 155 -9.48 -1.40 -4.27
C VAL A 155 -9.71 -0.86 -2.87
N LYS A 156 -10.94 -1.01 -2.37
CA LYS A 156 -11.34 -0.72 -1.00
C LYS A 156 -11.95 -1.97 -0.38
N PHE A 157 -11.54 -2.29 0.83
CA PHE A 157 -12.10 -3.36 1.66
C PHE A 157 -12.04 -2.98 3.14
N LEU A 158 -12.66 -3.78 4.02
CA LEU A 158 -12.67 -3.48 5.45
C LEU A 158 -11.24 -3.52 6.03
N THR A 159 -10.92 -2.55 6.89
CA THR A 159 -9.63 -2.53 7.62
C THR A 159 -9.48 -3.73 8.55
N SER A 160 -10.58 -4.27 9.07
CA SER A 160 -10.56 -5.56 9.79
C SER A 160 -10.08 -6.70 8.89
N ASP A 161 -10.49 -6.74 7.62
CA ASP A 161 -10.03 -7.76 6.69
C ASP A 161 -8.54 -7.62 6.34
N LEU A 162 -8.01 -6.39 6.29
CA LEU A 162 -6.55 -6.19 6.20
C LEU A 162 -5.85 -6.96 7.32
N LYS A 163 -6.28 -6.73 8.57
CA LYS A 163 -5.65 -7.29 9.77
C LYS A 163 -5.87 -8.79 9.92
N ASP A 164 -7.11 -9.25 9.70
CA ASP A 164 -7.54 -10.59 10.10
C ASP A 164 -7.46 -11.61 8.94
N LYS A 165 -7.38 -11.15 7.68
CA LYS A 165 -7.33 -12.02 6.49
C LYS A 165 -6.10 -11.74 5.61
N VAL A 166 -5.90 -10.48 5.16
CA VAL A 166 -4.86 -10.14 4.18
C VAL A 166 -3.46 -10.36 4.76
N LEU A 167 -3.13 -9.75 5.90
CA LEU A 167 -1.80 -9.86 6.49
C LEU A 167 -1.46 -11.31 6.90
N PRO A 168 -2.36 -12.08 7.54
CA PRO A 168 -2.13 -13.50 7.79
C PRO A 168 -1.93 -14.33 6.53
N ALA A 169 -2.72 -14.10 5.47
CA ALA A 169 -2.60 -14.83 4.21
C ALA A 169 -1.30 -14.53 3.45
N LEU A 170 -0.76 -13.32 3.63
CA LEU A 170 0.57 -12.93 3.13
C LEU A 170 1.70 -13.47 4.01
N ASN A 171 1.40 -14.19 5.09
CA ASN A 171 2.36 -14.67 6.10
C ASN A 171 3.24 -13.53 6.66
N ARG A 172 2.64 -12.35 6.93
CA ARG A 172 3.38 -11.17 7.38
C ARG A 172 3.09 -10.83 8.82
N LYS A 173 4.16 -10.78 9.62
CA LYS A 173 4.16 -10.06 10.89
C LYS A 173 4.40 -8.59 10.59
N TYR A 174 3.85 -7.71 11.40
CA TYR A 174 4.06 -6.28 11.26
C TYR A 174 4.39 -5.63 12.60
N THR A 175 5.09 -4.49 12.51
CA THR A 175 5.37 -3.63 13.66
C THR A 175 4.50 -2.37 13.53
N VAL A 176 3.75 -2.06 14.57
CA VAL A 176 3.02 -0.78 14.63
C VAL A 176 3.98 0.33 15.02
N VAL A 177 3.96 1.42 14.27
CA VAL A 177 4.78 2.61 14.51
C VAL A 177 3.89 3.83 14.74
N ASP A 178 4.39 4.80 15.49
CA ASP A 178 3.75 6.09 15.75
C ASP A 178 4.58 7.20 15.12
N LEU A 179 4.09 7.75 14.01
CA LEU A 179 4.80 8.74 13.21
C LEU A 179 4.21 10.14 13.30
N GLU A 180 3.30 10.40 14.27
CA GLU A 180 2.84 11.74 14.53
C GLU A 180 4.05 12.60 14.89
N CYS A 181 4.32 13.63 14.07
CA CYS A 181 5.37 14.60 14.38
C CYS A 181 4.91 15.44 15.56
N PRO A 182 5.76 15.65 16.60
CA PRO A 182 5.51 16.70 17.57
C PRO A 182 5.38 18.06 16.85
N ASP A 183 4.45 18.89 17.28
CA ASP A 183 4.01 20.16 16.64
C ASP A 183 5.12 21.21 16.38
N ASP A 184 6.35 20.95 16.77
CA ASP A 184 7.43 21.95 16.83
C ASP A 184 8.40 21.98 15.63
N GLU A 185 8.17 21.21 14.55
CA GLU A 185 9.10 21.18 13.41
C GLU A 185 8.40 21.09 12.04
N VAL A 186 7.47 22.00 11.77
CA VAL A 186 7.00 22.24 10.39
C VAL A 186 7.79 23.34 9.73
#